data_b1812dd47b9371a176898427f9cbb0dd
#
_entry.id   b1812dd47b9371a176898427f9cbb0dd
#
_cell.length_a   1.000
_cell.length_b   1.000
_cell.length_c   1.000
_cell.angle_alpha   90.00
_cell.angle_beta   90.00
_cell.angle_gamma   90.00
#
_symmetry.space_group_name_H-M   'P 1'
#
loop_
_entity.id
_entity.type
_entity.pdbx_description
1 polymer ?
#
loop_
_entity_poly.entity_id
_entity_poly.type
_entity_poly.pdbx_seq_one_letter_code
_entity_poly.pdbx_strand_id
1 'polypeptide(L)'
;MNLPDMLEDIPHKKVGDAFYFPNMDNNFYHNGPGISSSHIRRFSQSQLHALEETIEQTPAMNFGSAAHSLVVEGEGAFFSDVVTITGSPYTNANKALKKESLDKGLIVINEKDKDAIYSMQNSLVTEARAYLNPDKEYPSIFDSPYEVSIFWYEQDLLCKTRADVVLNPFDKPHGENAIVLVDYKTTSDCSVRGFTNSVRRYSYDLQAAWYKRGFEQAGFQVHDFAFVAQEKKPPYASKVFKMNHTDMEVGWNFLSDYLEEYNKVVWSGGKQATIYNSPNVVELDTGNFYREE
;
A
#
# COMPACT_ATOMS: atom_id res chain seq x y z
N MET A 1 20.00 -13.59 9.81
CA MET A 1 18.82 -14.03 10.60
C MET A 1 18.03 -15.04 9.79
N ASN A 2 17.26 -15.91 10.43
CA ASN A 2 16.39 -16.89 9.75
C ASN A 2 14.96 -16.36 9.67
N LEU A 3 14.21 -16.84 8.68
CA LEU A 3 12.76 -16.60 8.65
C LEU A 3 12.07 -17.22 9.87
N PRO A 4 10.96 -16.65 10.35
CA PRO A 4 10.05 -17.37 11.24
C PRO A 4 9.52 -18.65 10.59
N ASP A 5 9.40 -19.73 11.36
CA ASP A 5 8.98 -21.07 10.88
C ASP A 5 7.73 -21.01 9.99
N MET A 6 6.75 -20.16 10.35
CA MET A 6 5.52 -20.00 9.59
C MET A 6 5.69 -19.42 8.17
N LEU A 7 6.84 -18.81 7.87
CA LEU A 7 7.18 -18.29 6.54
C LEU A 7 8.06 -19.26 5.75
N GLU A 8 8.73 -20.19 6.41
CA GLU A 8 9.64 -21.15 5.76
C GLU A 8 8.93 -22.09 4.78
N ASP A 9 7.68 -22.44 5.06
CA ASP A 9 6.87 -23.34 4.22
C ASP A 9 6.34 -22.66 2.94
N ILE A 10 6.43 -21.33 2.85
CA ILE A 10 5.97 -20.57 1.67
C ILE A 10 7.11 -20.51 0.65
N PRO A 11 6.86 -20.81 -0.63
CA PRO A 11 7.88 -20.71 -1.66
C PRO A 11 8.52 -19.31 -1.71
N HIS A 12 9.81 -19.25 -1.43
CA HIS A 12 10.57 -18.01 -1.39
C HIS A 12 12.00 -18.18 -1.89
N LYS A 13 12.68 -17.06 -2.09
CA LYS A 13 14.12 -17.00 -2.38
C LYS A 13 14.79 -16.09 -1.36
N LYS A 14 15.88 -16.55 -0.76
CA LYS A 14 16.77 -15.64 -0.02
C LYS A 14 17.62 -14.87 -1.03
N VAL A 15 17.55 -13.55 -0.98
CA VAL A 15 18.26 -12.64 -1.88
C VAL A 15 18.91 -11.55 -1.03
N GLY A 16 20.24 -11.52 -0.98
CA GLY A 16 20.95 -10.65 -0.04
C GLY A 16 20.59 -10.98 1.41
N ASP A 17 20.23 -9.96 2.17
CA ASP A 17 19.78 -10.08 3.56
C ASP A 17 18.24 -10.14 3.70
N ALA A 18 17.54 -10.30 2.58
CA ALA A 18 16.08 -10.34 2.53
C ALA A 18 15.55 -11.65 1.95
N PHE A 19 14.23 -11.83 2.06
CA PHE A 19 13.48 -12.96 1.55
C PHE A 19 12.42 -12.47 0.57
N TYR A 20 12.46 -12.97 -0.64
CA TYR A 20 11.60 -12.62 -1.76
C TYR A 20 10.51 -13.66 -1.96
N PHE A 21 9.25 -13.21 -1.97
CA PHE A 21 8.06 -14.04 -2.16
C PHE A 21 7.28 -13.53 -3.39
N PRO A 22 7.33 -14.23 -4.52
CA PRO A 22 6.67 -13.77 -5.74
C PRO A 22 5.15 -13.96 -5.73
N ASN A 23 4.62 -14.88 -4.92
CA ASN A 23 3.22 -15.29 -4.94
C ASN A 23 2.74 -15.62 -3.50
N MET A 24 2.89 -14.70 -2.57
CA MET A 24 2.38 -14.90 -1.22
C MET A 24 0.88 -14.58 -1.17
N ASP A 25 0.10 -15.47 -0.56
CA ASP A 25 -1.33 -15.23 -0.33
C ASP A 25 -1.58 -13.91 0.41
N ASN A 26 -2.60 -13.15 -0.03
CA ASN A 26 -2.89 -11.82 0.47
C ASN A 26 -3.26 -11.82 1.96
N ASN A 27 -4.12 -12.77 2.36
CA ASN A 27 -4.55 -12.91 3.74
C ASN A 27 -3.38 -13.29 4.65
N PHE A 28 -2.50 -14.18 4.15
CA PHE A 28 -1.28 -14.55 4.87
C PHE A 28 -0.31 -13.36 5.02
N TYR A 29 -0.11 -12.57 3.97
CA TYR A 29 0.72 -11.37 4.05
C TYR A 29 0.20 -10.39 5.10
N HIS A 30 -1.10 -10.10 5.10
CA HIS A 30 -1.67 -9.12 6.02
C HIS A 30 -1.67 -9.59 7.46
N ASN A 31 -2.00 -10.85 7.72
CA ASN A 31 -2.09 -11.41 9.08
C ASN A 31 -0.78 -12.05 9.56
N GLY A 32 0.20 -12.23 8.68
CA GLY A 32 1.51 -12.80 9.00
C GLY A 32 2.41 -11.83 9.76
N PRO A 33 3.55 -12.32 10.26
CA PRO A 33 4.49 -11.55 11.05
C PRO A 33 5.13 -10.42 10.23
N GLY A 34 5.77 -9.51 10.94
CA GLY A 34 6.55 -8.42 10.37
C GLY A 34 5.83 -7.06 10.37
N ILE A 35 6.62 -6.03 10.55
CA ILE A 35 6.20 -4.64 10.54
C ILE A 35 6.05 -4.17 9.10
N SER A 36 4.89 -3.63 8.72
CA SER A 36 4.66 -3.02 7.41
C SER A 36 4.74 -1.50 7.47
N SER A 37 4.80 -0.84 6.31
CA SER A 37 4.73 0.62 6.23
C SER A 37 3.50 1.20 6.92
N SER A 38 2.36 0.53 6.87
CA SER A 38 1.14 0.98 7.54
C SER A 38 1.24 0.88 9.06
N HIS A 39 1.93 -0.13 9.61
CA HIS A 39 2.16 -0.23 11.05
C HIS A 39 3.03 0.91 11.56
N ILE A 40 4.20 1.13 10.94
CA ILE A 40 5.14 2.13 11.43
C ILE A 40 4.63 3.56 11.21
N ARG A 41 3.89 3.83 10.12
CA ARG A 41 3.25 5.13 9.90
C ARG A 41 2.19 5.46 10.94
N ARG A 42 1.35 4.48 11.35
CA ARG A 42 0.40 4.67 12.45
C ARG A 42 1.11 4.88 13.77
N PHE A 43 2.16 4.11 14.02
CA PHE A 43 2.98 4.25 15.21
C PHE A 43 3.63 5.64 15.28
N SER A 44 4.09 6.19 14.17
CA SER A 44 4.65 7.55 14.11
C SER A 44 3.61 8.65 14.40
N GLN A 45 2.32 8.38 14.23
CA GLN A 45 1.24 9.32 14.56
C GLN A 45 0.80 9.19 16.01
N SER A 46 0.60 7.97 16.50
CA SER A 46 0.20 7.68 17.88
C SER A 46 0.56 6.24 18.22
N GLN A 47 1.54 6.09 19.10
CA GLN A 47 2.08 4.79 19.50
C GLN A 47 1.01 3.91 20.15
N LEU A 48 0.23 4.49 21.09
CA LEU A 48 -0.79 3.74 21.81
C LEU A 48 -1.89 3.23 20.89
N HIS A 49 -2.41 4.09 20.00
CA HIS A 49 -3.44 3.67 19.05
C HIS A 49 -2.89 2.61 18.07
N ALA A 50 -1.64 2.72 17.62
CA ALA A 50 -1.05 1.74 16.72
C ALA A 50 -0.90 0.35 17.32
N LEU A 51 -0.72 0.25 18.64
CA LEU A 51 -0.59 -1.02 19.36
C LEU A 51 -1.94 -1.68 19.70
N GLU A 52 -3.01 -0.88 19.84
CA GLU A 52 -4.31 -1.36 20.30
C GLU A 52 -5.40 -1.41 19.21
N GLU A 53 -5.21 -0.65 18.10
CA GLU A 53 -6.28 -0.40 17.14
C GLU A 53 -6.44 -1.54 16.13
N THR A 54 -7.65 -2.10 16.07
CA THR A 54 -8.11 -2.90 14.93
C THR A 54 -8.65 -1.98 13.85
N ILE A 55 -8.15 -2.12 12.62
CA ILE A 55 -8.63 -1.32 11.49
C ILE A 55 -9.97 -1.84 11.02
N GLU A 56 -11.02 -1.05 11.23
CA GLU A 56 -12.31 -1.34 10.60
C GLU A 56 -12.29 -1.01 9.10
N GLN A 57 -12.71 -1.96 8.27
CA GLN A 57 -12.81 -1.78 6.83
C GLN A 57 -13.94 -0.81 6.48
N THR A 58 -13.59 0.31 5.84
CA THR A 58 -14.58 1.28 5.36
C THR A 58 -15.04 0.95 3.93
N PRO A 59 -16.23 1.42 3.50
CA PRO A 59 -16.65 1.27 2.10
C PRO A 59 -15.65 1.83 1.07
N ALA A 60 -14.95 2.90 1.42
CA ALA A 60 -13.91 3.49 0.56
C ALA A 60 -12.67 2.59 0.45
N MET A 61 -12.31 1.90 1.53
CA MET A 61 -11.23 0.90 1.52
C MET A 61 -11.64 -0.32 0.70
N ASN A 62 -12.86 -0.84 0.90
CA ASN A 62 -13.37 -1.97 0.12
C ASN A 62 -13.40 -1.67 -1.38
N PHE A 63 -13.84 -0.46 -1.75
CA PHE A 63 -13.79 -0.02 -3.15
C PHE A 63 -12.35 -0.01 -3.68
N GLY A 64 -11.41 0.55 -2.92
CA GLY A 64 -9.99 0.59 -3.29
C GLY A 64 -9.39 -0.80 -3.45
N SER A 65 -9.63 -1.69 -2.50
CA SER A 65 -9.15 -3.08 -2.56
C SER A 65 -9.76 -3.87 -3.73
N ALA A 66 -11.08 -3.70 -3.99
CA ALA A 66 -11.73 -4.34 -5.13
C ALA A 66 -11.21 -3.80 -6.49
N ALA A 67 -10.96 -2.48 -6.58
CA ALA A 67 -10.37 -1.89 -7.77
C ALA A 67 -8.93 -2.39 -7.98
N HIS A 68 -8.15 -2.51 -6.92
CA HIS A 68 -6.80 -3.08 -6.97
C HIS A 68 -6.83 -4.53 -7.48
N SER A 69 -7.68 -5.38 -6.89
CA SER A 69 -7.80 -6.79 -7.29
C SER A 69 -8.14 -6.92 -8.78
N LEU A 70 -9.06 -6.10 -9.34
CA LEU A 70 -9.37 -6.16 -10.76
C LEU A 70 -8.27 -5.58 -11.65
N VAL A 71 -7.74 -4.41 -11.28
CA VAL A 71 -6.84 -3.63 -12.15
C VAL A 71 -5.43 -4.21 -12.15
N VAL A 72 -4.93 -4.62 -10.98
CA VAL A 72 -3.55 -5.11 -10.82
C VAL A 72 -3.45 -6.61 -11.00
N GLU A 73 -4.35 -7.37 -10.35
CA GLU A 73 -4.28 -8.84 -10.30
C GLU A 73 -5.17 -9.51 -11.36
N GLY A 74 -6.18 -8.80 -11.87
CA GLY A 74 -7.04 -9.26 -12.94
C GLY A 74 -8.35 -9.92 -12.49
N GLU A 75 -9.16 -10.37 -13.47
CA GLU A 75 -10.51 -10.88 -13.22
C GLU A 75 -10.53 -12.14 -12.33
N GLY A 76 -9.52 -13.00 -12.42
CA GLY A 76 -9.45 -14.21 -11.61
C GLY A 76 -9.39 -13.90 -10.12
N ALA A 77 -8.51 -13.00 -9.72
CA ALA A 77 -8.39 -12.53 -8.34
C ALA A 77 -9.66 -11.77 -7.91
N PHE A 78 -10.17 -10.89 -8.77
CA PHE A 78 -11.40 -10.15 -8.48
C PHE A 78 -12.59 -11.07 -8.16
N PHE A 79 -12.81 -12.12 -8.93
CA PHE A 79 -13.90 -13.07 -8.67
C PHE A 79 -13.65 -13.97 -7.46
N SER A 80 -12.39 -14.21 -7.11
CA SER A 80 -12.02 -14.95 -5.90
C SER A 80 -12.25 -14.14 -4.62
N ASP A 81 -11.90 -12.86 -4.64
CA ASP A 81 -11.76 -12.05 -3.43
C ASP A 81 -12.93 -11.08 -3.22
N VAL A 82 -13.73 -10.82 -4.25
CA VAL A 82 -14.77 -9.78 -4.22
C VAL A 82 -16.16 -10.36 -4.36
N VAL A 83 -17.02 -10.04 -3.40
CA VAL A 83 -18.47 -10.37 -3.42
C VAL A 83 -19.27 -9.12 -3.74
N THR A 84 -20.11 -9.20 -4.77
CA THR A 84 -21.00 -8.11 -5.16
C THR A 84 -22.39 -8.34 -4.60
N ILE A 85 -22.88 -7.40 -3.80
CA ILE A 85 -24.27 -7.40 -3.32
C ILE A 85 -25.16 -6.72 -4.35
N THR A 86 -26.19 -7.47 -4.80
CA THR A 86 -27.22 -6.97 -5.73
C THR A 86 -28.45 -6.49 -4.99
N GLY A 87 -29.05 -5.39 -5.46
CA GLY A 87 -30.25 -4.81 -4.88
C GLY A 87 -30.02 -4.13 -3.52
N SER A 88 -31.06 -4.12 -2.67
CA SER A 88 -30.99 -3.41 -1.39
C SER A 88 -30.07 -4.11 -0.37
N PRO A 89 -29.07 -3.43 0.19
CA PRO A 89 -28.17 -4.00 1.20
C PRO A 89 -28.87 -4.29 2.55
N TYR A 90 -30.09 -3.81 2.72
CA TYR A 90 -30.83 -3.90 4.00
C TYR A 90 -31.70 -5.16 4.10
N THR A 91 -31.82 -5.97 3.05
CA THR A 91 -32.51 -7.24 3.12
C THR A 91 -31.82 -8.22 4.05
N ASN A 92 -32.59 -9.12 4.69
CA ASN A 92 -32.00 -10.11 5.58
C ASN A 92 -31.00 -11.03 4.84
N ALA A 93 -31.28 -11.38 3.58
CA ALA A 93 -30.40 -12.17 2.75
C ALA A 93 -29.06 -11.45 2.50
N ASN A 94 -29.08 -10.18 2.10
CA ASN A 94 -27.87 -9.41 1.83
C ASN A 94 -27.08 -9.08 3.10
N LYS A 95 -27.73 -8.90 4.24
CA LYS A 95 -27.05 -8.77 5.53
C LYS A 95 -26.32 -10.07 5.92
N ALA A 96 -26.98 -11.22 5.72
CA ALA A 96 -26.36 -12.52 5.97
C ALA A 96 -25.18 -12.77 5.02
N LEU A 97 -25.37 -12.53 3.72
CA LEU A 97 -24.29 -12.66 2.72
C LEU A 97 -23.10 -11.76 3.05
N LYS A 98 -23.34 -10.49 3.40
CA LYS A 98 -22.29 -9.56 3.80
C LYS A 98 -21.51 -10.08 5.00
N LYS A 99 -22.21 -10.55 6.03
CA LYS A 99 -21.56 -11.08 7.24
C LYS A 99 -20.72 -12.31 6.91
N GLU A 100 -21.29 -13.29 6.20
CA GLU A 100 -20.57 -14.49 5.80
C GLU A 100 -19.32 -14.19 4.96
N SER A 101 -19.42 -13.22 4.03
CA SER A 101 -18.30 -12.79 3.20
C SER A 101 -17.19 -12.15 4.03
N LEU A 102 -17.54 -11.26 4.96
CA LEU A 102 -16.57 -10.63 5.86
C LEU A 102 -15.91 -11.64 6.80
N ASP A 103 -16.67 -12.61 7.31
CA ASP A 103 -16.13 -13.70 8.15
C ASP A 103 -15.12 -14.58 7.39
N LYS A 104 -15.23 -14.62 6.04
CA LYS A 104 -14.27 -15.28 5.13
C LYS A 104 -13.13 -14.38 4.66
N GLY A 105 -13.07 -13.12 5.10
CA GLY A 105 -12.07 -12.14 4.67
C GLY A 105 -12.28 -11.59 3.25
N LEU A 106 -13.49 -11.77 2.67
CA LEU A 106 -13.79 -11.30 1.33
C LEU A 106 -14.17 -9.81 1.32
N ILE A 107 -13.86 -9.15 0.21
CA ILE A 107 -14.19 -7.75 -0.04
C ILE A 107 -15.65 -7.67 -0.50
N VAL A 108 -16.46 -6.81 0.14
CA VAL A 108 -17.87 -6.67 -0.20
C VAL A 108 -18.15 -5.30 -0.82
N ILE A 109 -18.67 -5.30 -2.04
CA ILE A 109 -19.07 -4.09 -2.79
C ILE A 109 -20.51 -4.19 -3.30
N ASN A 110 -21.04 -3.10 -3.82
CA ASN A 110 -22.34 -3.09 -4.51
C ASN A 110 -22.17 -3.12 -6.04
N GLU A 111 -23.27 -3.31 -6.78
CA GLU A 111 -23.26 -3.36 -8.25
C GLU A 111 -22.70 -2.08 -8.88
N LYS A 112 -23.10 -0.90 -8.34
CA LYS A 112 -22.61 0.38 -8.86
C LYS A 112 -21.09 0.52 -8.71
N ASP A 113 -20.53 0.05 -7.60
CA ASP A 113 -19.08 0.05 -7.38
C ASP A 113 -18.41 -0.92 -8.35
N LYS A 114 -18.99 -2.10 -8.57
CA LYS A 114 -18.51 -3.06 -9.58
C LYS A 114 -18.45 -2.44 -10.97
N ASP A 115 -19.54 -1.82 -11.43
CA ASP A 115 -19.60 -1.19 -12.76
C ASP A 115 -18.57 -0.06 -12.90
N ALA A 116 -18.39 0.73 -11.83
CA ALA A 116 -17.36 1.78 -11.80
C ALA A 116 -15.95 1.18 -11.90
N ILE A 117 -15.66 0.12 -11.18
CA ILE A 117 -14.35 -0.55 -11.17
C ILE A 117 -14.02 -1.14 -12.56
N TYR A 118 -14.97 -1.77 -13.24
CA TYR A 118 -14.77 -2.22 -14.63
C TYR A 118 -14.53 -1.05 -15.59
N SER A 119 -15.24 0.06 -15.40
CA SER A 119 -15.00 1.27 -16.20
C SER A 119 -13.63 1.88 -15.93
N MET A 120 -13.14 1.82 -14.69
CA MET A 120 -11.79 2.24 -14.32
C MET A 120 -10.74 1.36 -15.00
N GLN A 121 -10.89 0.03 -14.97
CA GLN A 121 -9.96 -0.88 -15.63
C GLN A 121 -9.86 -0.58 -17.12
N ASN A 122 -10.99 -0.40 -17.82
CA ASN A 122 -11.02 -0.08 -19.24
C ASN A 122 -10.33 1.24 -19.57
N SER A 123 -10.55 2.28 -18.75
CA SER A 123 -9.88 3.58 -18.90
C SER A 123 -8.37 3.45 -18.67
N LEU A 124 -7.95 2.71 -17.65
CA LEU A 124 -6.53 2.53 -17.33
C LEU A 124 -5.77 1.77 -18.43
N VAL A 125 -6.38 0.74 -19.01
CA VAL A 125 -5.75 -0.02 -20.11
C VAL A 125 -5.34 0.89 -21.26
N THR A 126 -6.15 1.90 -21.57
CA THR A 126 -5.91 2.80 -22.71
C THR A 126 -4.84 3.86 -22.36
N GLU A 127 -4.96 4.49 -21.20
CA GLU A 127 -4.13 5.65 -20.85
C GLU A 127 -2.84 5.28 -20.08
N ALA A 128 -2.91 4.41 -19.10
CA ALA A 128 -1.74 4.07 -18.28
C ALA A 128 -0.68 3.29 -19.08
N ARG A 129 -1.08 2.47 -20.03
CA ARG A 129 -0.12 1.83 -20.95
C ARG A 129 0.71 2.84 -21.73
N ALA A 130 0.08 3.90 -22.21
CA ALA A 130 0.78 4.97 -22.94
C ALA A 130 1.73 5.76 -22.02
N TYR A 131 1.37 5.96 -20.75
CA TYR A 131 2.18 6.69 -19.79
C TYR A 131 3.34 5.86 -19.22
N LEU A 132 3.11 4.58 -18.94
CA LEU A 132 4.14 3.71 -18.38
C LEU A 132 5.08 3.13 -19.42
N ASN A 133 4.70 3.17 -20.70
CA ASN A 133 5.50 2.65 -21.80
C ASN A 133 5.38 3.49 -23.07
N PRO A 134 5.64 4.82 -23.01
CA PRO A 134 5.54 5.68 -24.20
C PRO A 134 6.49 5.23 -25.31
N ASP A 135 7.69 4.72 -24.96
CA ASP A 135 8.76 4.35 -25.88
C ASP A 135 9.14 2.87 -25.82
N LYS A 136 8.30 2.01 -25.25
CA LYS A 136 8.60 0.60 -24.94
C LYS A 136 9.80 0.41 -23.99
N GLU A 137 10.13 1.44 -23.21
CA GLU A 137 11.25 1.40 -22.26
C GLU A 137 10.91 0.53 -21.03
N TYR A 138 9.63 0.46 -20.65
CA TYR A 138 9.14 -0.37 -19.54
C TYR A 138 8.06 -1.35 -20.00
N PRO A 139 8.04 -2.58 -19.49
CA PRO A 139 6.92 -3.48 -19.73
C PRO A 139 5.62 -2.88 -19.17
N SER A 140 4.49 -3.29 -19.76
CA SER A 140 3.18 -2.95 -19.22
C SER A 140 3.04 -3.45 -17.78
N ILE A 141 2.36 -2.67 -16.91
CA ILE A 141 2.07 -3.12 -15.55
C ILE A 141 1.29 -4.45 -15.53
N PHE A 142 0.47 -4.71 -16.53
CA PHE A 142 -0.31 -5.95 -16.63
C PHE A 142 0.51 -7.20 -16.99
N ASP A 143 1.71 -7.05 -17.51
CA ASP A 143 2.60 -8.14 -17.90
C ASP A 143 3.78 -8.31 -16.92
N SER A 144 3.81 -7.54 -15.86
CA SER A 144 4.90 -7.51 -14.87
C SER A 144 4.54 -8.30 -13.62
N PRO A 145 5.53 -8.75 -12.84
CA PRO A 145 5.27 -9.33 -11.53
C PRO A 145 4.47 -8.37 -10.64
N TYR A 146 3.41 -8.87 -10.05
CA TYR A 146 2.53 -8.13 -9.15
C TYR A 146 2.48 -8.80 -7.77
N GLU A 147 2.03 -8.05 -6.76
CA GLU A 147 1.91 -8.53 -5.37
C GLU A 147 3.20 -9.16 -4.82
N VAL A 148 4.34 -8.59 -5.21
CA VAL A 148 5.66 -9.07 -4.80
C VAL A 148 5.95 -8.66 -3.37
N SER A 149 6.17 -9.65 -2.51
CA SER A 149 6.45 -9.41 -1.10
C SER A 149 7.93 -9.59 -0.77
N ILE A 150 8.47 -8.68 0.03
CA ILE A 150 9.81 -8.75 0.60
C ILE A 150 9.70 -8.73 2.11
N PHE A 151 10.46 -9.63 2.75
CA PHE A 151 10.70 -9.63 4.19
C PHE A 151 12.18 -9.41 4.44
N TRP A 152 12.51 -8.53 5.39
CA TRP A 152 13.90 -8.27 5.78
C TRP A 152 13.99 -7.93 7.26
N TYR A 153 15.20 -7.97 7.79
CA TYR A 153 15.44 -7.50 9.14
C TYR A 153 16.05 -6.10 9.13
N GLU A 154 15.46 -5.20 9.89
CA GLU A 154 15.94 -3.85 10.14
C GLU A 154 15.98 -3.63 11.65
N GLN A 155 17.16 -3.27 12.21
CA GLN A 155 17.33 -3.06 13.66
C GLN A 155 16.78 -4.24 14.51
N ASP A 156 17.05 -5.49 14.07
CA ASP A 156 16.56 -6.74 14.66
C ASP A 156 15.02 -6.95 14.59
N LEU A 157 14.29 -6.06 13.95
CA LEU A 157 12.86 -6.19 13.70
C LEU A 157 12.60 -6.83 12.34
N LEU A 158 11.71 -7.82 12.29
CA LEU A 158 11.24 -8.34 11.01
C LEU A 158 10.33 -7.31 10.36
N CYS A 159 10.69 -6.86 9.18
CA CYS A 159 9.95 -5.91 8.36
C CYS A 159 9.39 -6.58 7.13
N LYS A 160 8.29 -6.06 6.59
CA LYS A 160 7.68 -6.57 5.36
C LYS A 160 7.16 -5.45 4.48
N THR A 161 7.25 -5.66 3.18
CA THR A 161 6.63 -4.81 2.17
C THR A 161 6.04 -5.66 1.05
N ARG A 162 5.04 -5.11 0.35
CA ARG A 162 4.47 -5.72 -0.84
C ARG A 162 4.23 -4.63 -1.88
N ALA A 163 4.90 -4.75 -3.03
CA ALA A 163 4.69 -3.85 -4.15
C ALA A 163 3.57 -4.38 -5.04
N ASP A 164 2.66 -3.49 -5.44
CA ASP A 164 1.55 -3.84 -6.32
C ASP A 164 2.08 -4.34 -7.66
N VAL A 165 3.07 -3.64 -8.25
CA VAL A 165 3.73 -4.06 -9.49
C VAL A 165 5.23 -3.75 -9.43
N VAL A 166 6.03 -4.67 -9.95
CA VAL A 166 7.48 -4.51 -10.10
C VAL A 166 7.83 -4.51 -11.58
N LEU A 167 8.17 -3.34 -12.12
CA LEU A 167 8.61 -3.20 -13.50
C LEU A 167 10.12 -3.43 -13.59
N ASN A 168 10.52 -4.30 -14.52
CA ASN A 168 11.92 -4.43 -14.92
C ASN A 168 12.11 -3.69 -16.24
N PRO A 169 12.93 -2.63 -16.29
CA PRO A 169 13.28 -2.02 -17.57
C PRO A 169 14.10 -3.01 -18.40
N PHE A 170 13.60 -3.36 -19.59
CA PHE A 170 14.18 -4.43 -20.41
C PHE A 170 15.44 -4.04 -21.16
N ASP A 171 15.63 -2.77 -21.48
CA ASP A 171 16.79 -2.30 -22.22
C ASP A 171 17.52 -1.19 -21.44
N LYS A 172 18.55 -1.56 -20.89
CA LYS A 172 19.33 -1.11 -19.78
C LYS A 172 20.36 -0.02 -19.91
N PRO A 173 20.14 1.18 -19.44
CA PRO A 173 21.30 1.84 -18.85
C PRO A 173 21.54 1.51 -17.35
N HIS A 174 20.62 0.84 -16.69
CA HIS A 174 20.59 0.77 -15.21
C HIS A 174 21.01 -0.58 -14.58
N GLY A 175 21.38 -1.58 -15.38
CA GLY A 175 21.81 -2.90 -14.88
C GLY A 175 20.66 -3.91 -14.72
N GLU A 176 21.04 -5.19 -14.49
CA GLU A 176 20.09 -6.32 -14.50
C GLU A 176 19.08 -6.32 -13.34
N ASN A 177 19.45 -5.68 -12.23
CA ASN A 177 18.63 -5.63 -11.00
C ASN A 177 17.89 -4.28 -10.83
N ALA A 178 17.93 -3.40 -11.84
CA ALA A 178 17.22 -2.13 -11.77
C ALA A 178 15.72 -2.33 -11.99
N ILE A 179 14.92 -1.79 -11.07
CA ILE A 179 13.46 -1.92 -11.08
C ILE A 179 12.77 -0.58 -10.86
N VAL A 180 11.52 -0.50 -11.30
CA VAL A 180 10.59 0.55 -10.90
C VAL A 180 9.48 -0.10 -10.09
N LEU A 181 9.24 0.43 -8.89
CA LEU A 181 8.10 0.03 -8.05
C LEU A 181 6.89 0.86 -8.42
N VAL A 182 5.77 0.21 -8.64
CA VAL A 182 4.50 0.89 -8.93
C VAL A 182 3.47 0.52 -7.89
N ASP A 183 2.73 1.51 -7.43
CA ASP A 183 1.66 1.37 -6.46
C ASP A 183 0.38 2.03 -7.01
N TYR A 184 -0.70 1.26 -7.10
CA TYR A 184 -1.97 1.71 -7.63
C TYR A 184 -2.85 2.35 -6.54
N LYS A 185 -3.31 3.56 -6.79
CA LYS A 185 -4.14 4.32 -5.84
C LYS A 185 -5.42 4.82 -6.45
N THR A 186 -6.54 4.47 -5.87
CA THR A 186 -7.80 5.13 -6.16
C THR A 186 -7.87 6.49 -5.45
N THR A 187 -8.28 7.53 -6.16
CA THR A 187 -8.37 8.89 -5.62
C THR A 187 -9.69 9.55 -5.98
N SER A 188 -9.99 10.68 -5.35
CA SER A 188 -11.10 11.56 -5.76
C SER A 188 -10.67 12.62 -6.77
N ASP A 189 -9.36 12.91 -6.84
CA ASP A 189 -8.78 13.95 -7.69
C ASP A 189 -7.34 13.53 -8.05
N CYS A 190 -7.09 13.24 -9.31
CA CYS A 190 -5.76 12.89 -9.84
C CYS A 190 -5.03 14.09 -10.46
N SER A 191 -5.50 15.34 -10.23
CA SER A 191 -4.69 16.53 -10.53
C SER A 191 -3.41 16.54 -9.67
N VAL A 192 -2.38 17.26 -10.12
CA VAL A 192 -1.13 17.39 -9.34
C VAL A 192 -1.43 17.86 -7.91
N ARG A 193 -2.26 18.90 -7.75
CA ARG A 193 -2.63 19.44 -6.44
C ARG A 193 -3.41 18.40 -5.60
N GLY A 194 -4.43 17.75 -6.18
CA GLY A 194 -5.29 16.79 -5.49
C GLY A 194 -4.50 15.58 -5.00
N PHE A 195 -3.68 15.00 -5.89
CA PHE A 195 -2.88 13.83 -5.50
C PHE A 195 -1.73 14.18 -4.55
N THR A 196 -1.07 15.34 -4.70
CA THR A 196 -0.08 15.81 -3.70
C THR A 196 -0.69 15.96 -2.30
N ASN A 197 -1.93 16.45 -2.21
CA ASN A 197 -2.65 16.51 -0.94
C ASN A 197 -2.93 15.09 -0.39
N SER A 198 -3.25 14.14 -1.26
CA SER A 198 -3.42 12.73 -0.86
C SER A 198 -2.11 12.11 -0.38
N VAL A 199 -0.99 12.36 -1.06
CA VAL A 199 0.36 11.92 -0.63
C VAL A 199 0.64 12.40 0.80
N ARG A 200 0.44 13.69 1.07
CA ARG A 200 0.66 14.28 2.41
C ARG A 200 -0.30 13.70 3.45
N ARG A 201 -1.59 13.62 3.13
CA ARG A 201 -2.63 13.17 4.07
C ARG A 201 -2.43 11.72 4.50
N TYR A 202 -2.02 10.85 3.57
CA TYR A 202 -1.88 9.41 3.80
C TYR A 202 -0.43 8.97 3.96
N SER A 203 0.52 9.92 3.98
CA SER A 203 1.96 9.66 4.10
C SER A 203 2.45 8.63 3.07
N TYR A 204 2.08 8.81 1.80
CA TYR A 204 2.51 7.92 0.72
C TYR A 204 4.01 8.04 0.41
N ASP A 205 4.62 9.17 0.72
CA ASP A 205 6.07 9.39 0.71
C ASP A 205 6.78 8.41 1.64
N LEU A 206 6.26 8.22 2.86
CA LEU A 206 6.78 7.23 3.81
C LEU A 206 6.56 5.79 3.32
N GLN A 207 5.43 5.52 2.65
CA GLN A 207 5.19 4.22 2.03
C GLN A 207 6.21 3.93 0.94
N ALA A 208 6.47 4.88 0.07
CA ALA A 208 7.45 4.75 -1.01
C ALA A 208 8.87 4.51 -0.47
N ALA A 209 9.27 5.26 0.58
CA ALA A 209 10.55 5.08 1.26
C ALA A 209 10.72 3.68 1.85
N TRP A 210 9.66 3.17 2.50
CA TRP A 210 9.65 1.83 3.09
C TRP A 210 9.76 0.73 2.03
N TYR A 211 9.02 0.85 0.94
CA TYR A 211 9.05 -0.13 -0.16
C TYR A 211 10.43 -0.13 -0.83
N LYS A 212 10.94 1.06 -1.16
CA LYS A 212 12.30 1.21 -1.70
C LYS A 212 13.32 0.50 -0.81
N ARG A 213 13.30 0.76 0.50
CA ARG A 213 14.22 0.12 1.45
C ARG A 213 14.14 -1.40 1.43
N GLY A 214 12.93 -1.98 1.48
CA GLY A 214 12.75 -3.43 1.47
C GLY A 214 13.31 -4.09 0.20
N PHE A 215 13.05 -3.51 -0.96
CA PHE A 215 13.56 -4.02 -2.23
C PHE A 215 15.08 -3.85 -2.36
N GLU A 216 15.66 -2.77 -1.83
CA GLU A 216 17.12 -2.60 -1.78
C GLU A 216 17.79 -3.62 -0.85
N GLN A 217 17.18 -4.02 0.25
CA GLN A 217 17.65 -5.11 1.10
C GLN A 217 17.64 -6.46 0.38
N ALA A 218 16.72 -6.64 -0.58
CA ALA A 218 16.71 -7.78 -1.48
C ALA A 218 17.67 -7.65 -2.68
N GLY A 219 18.56 -6.67 -2.68
CA GLY A 219 19.60 -6.49 -3.71
C GLY A 219 19.11 -5.89 -5.02
N PHE A 220 17.88 -5.34 -5.05
CA PHE A 220 17.40 -4.59 -6.21
C PHE A 220 17.88 -3.15 -6.18
N GLN A 221 18.13 -2.59 -7.35
CA GLN A 221 18.35 -1.16 -7.52
C GLN A 221 17.02 -0.52 -7.86
N VAL A 222 16.37 0.13 -6.90
CA VAL A 222 15.10 0.84 -7.15
C VAL A 222 15.39 2.16 -7.85
N HIS A 223 15.14 2.18 -9.16
CA HIS A 223 15.39 3.34 -10.01
C HIS A 223 14.34 4.43 -9.79
N ASP A 224 13.06 4.03 -9.75
CA ASP A 224 11.95 4.93 -9.51
C ASP A 224 10.90 4.25 -8.62
N PHE A 225 10.12 5.07 -7.94
CA PHE A 225 8.85 4.69 -7.34
C PHE A 225 7.73 5.54 -7.96
N ALA A 226 6.71 4.90 -8.50
CA ALA A 226 5.62 5.57 -9.16
C ALA A 226 4.26 5.18 -8.56
N PHE A 227 3.39 6.17 -8.40
CA PHE A 227 1.97 5.96 -8.13
C PHE A 227 1.17 6.04 -9.42
N VAL A 228 0.29 5.07 -9.65
CA VAL A 228 -0.77 5.17 -10.65
C VAL A 228 -2.03 5.62 -9.92
N ALA A 229 -2.31 6.91 -9.94
CA ALA A 229 -3.51 7.48 -9.32
C ALA A 229 -4.67 7.46 -10.31
N GLN A 230 -5.82 6.92 -9.90
CA GLN A 230 -7.02 6.86 -10.73
C GLN A 230 -8.27 7.34 -10.01
N GLU A 231 -9.05 8.18 -10.66
CA GLU A 231 -10.31 8.69 -10.13
C GLU A 231 -11.41 7.64 -10.11
N LYS A 232 -12.19 7.64 -9.02
CA LYS A 232 -13.32 6.71 -8.80
C LYS A 232 -14.60 7.11 -9.52
N LYS A 233 -14.63 8.26 -10.19
CA LYS A 233 -15.78 8.82 -10.90
C LYS A 233 -15.46 9.10 -12.36
N PRO A 234 -16.46 9.04 -13.24
CA PRO A 234 -16.27 9.44 -14.63
C PRO A 234 -15.61 10.83 -14.76
N PRO A 235 -14.64 11.01 -15.66
CA PRO A 235 -14.24 10.08 -16.73
C PRO A 235 -13.22 9.00 -16.30
N TYR A 236 -13.02 8.74 -14.99
CA TYR A 236 -12.07 7.79 -14.43
C TYR A 236 -10.62 8.10 -14.82
N ALA A 237 -10.31 9.39 -14.87
CA ALA A 237 -9.00 9.86 -15.26
C ALA A 237 -7.90 9.22 -14.42
N SER A 238 -6.78 8.89 -15.06
CA SER A 238 -5.62 8.34 -14.41
C SER A 238 -4.36 9.16 -14.70
N LYS A 239 -3.41 9.14 -13.78
CA LYS A 239 -2.14 9.83 -13.93
C LYS A 239 -1.03 9.09 -13.16
N VAL A 240 0.16 9.08 -13.74
CA VAL A 240 1.36 8.53 -13.10
C VAL A 240 2.12 9.66 -12.40
N PHE A 241 2.51 9.42 -11.14
CA PHE A 241 3.31 10.35 -10.34
C PHE A 241 4.55 9.62 -9.84
N LYS A 242 5.72 10.11 -10.20
CA LYS A 242 6.98 9.62 -9.65
C LYS A 242 7.28 10.31 -8.32
N MET A 243 7.73 9.53 -7.34
CA MET A 243 8.21 10.09 -6.08
C MET A 243 9.61 10.67 -6.25
N ASN A 244 9.83 11.79 -5.58
CA ASN A 244 11.15 12.41 -5.52
C ASN A 244 12.09 11.55 -4.64
N HIS A 245 13.31 11.29 -5.12
CA HIS A 245 14.30 10.51 -4.40
C HIS A 245 14.67 11.13 -3.05
N THR A 246 14.84 12.45 -2.99
CA THR A 246 15.14 13.16 -1.75
C THR A 246 14.02 13.01 -0.72
N ASP A 247 12.75 13.08 -1.15
CA ASP A 247 11.61 12.88 -0.25
C ASP A 247 11.58 11.44 0.31
N MET A 248 11.94 10.44 -0.51
CA MET A 248 12.06 9.06 -0.04
C MET A 248 13.24 8.86 0.94
N GLU A 249 14.35 9.54 0.75
CA GLU A 249 15.49 9.49 1.68
C GLU A 249 15.13 10.13 3.03
N VAL A 250 14.51 11.31 3.00
CA VAL A 250 13.99 11.97 4.22
C VAL A 250 12.95 11.09 4.91
N GLY A 251 12.03 10.50 4.13
CA GLY A 251 11.02 9.58 4.64
C GLY A 251 11.62 8.34 5.30
N TRP A 252 12.69 7.78 4.73
CA TRP A 252 13.37 6.65 5.35
C TRP A 252 14.05 7.02 6.67
N ASN A 253 14.75 8.14 6.74
CA ASN A 253 15.37 8.60 7.98
C ASN A 253 14.34 8.76 9.10
N PHE A 254 13.19 9.39 8.78
CA PHE A 254 12.07 9.51 9.70
C PHE A 254 11.57 8.13 10.17
N LEU A 255 11.36 7.18 9.27
CA LEU A 255 10.87 5.83 9.61
C LEU A 255 11.89 5.04 10.42
N SER A 256 13.17 5.21 10.15
CA SER A 256 14.26 4.55 10.90
C SER A 256 14.29 4.96 12.37
N ASP A 257 14.08 6.25 12.65
CA ASP A 257 13.98 6.76 14.01
C ASP A 257 12.77 6.14 14.74
N TYR A 258 11.63 6.03 14.07
CA TYR A 258 10.45 5.39 14.65
C TYR A 258 10.55 3.88 14.79
N LEU A 259 11.36 3.19 14.00
CA LEU A 259 11.68 1.78 14.23
C LEU A 259 12.45 1.58 15.54
N GLU A 260 13.41 2.47 15.84
CA GLU A 260 14.13 2.44 17.10
C GLU A 260 13.20 2.68 18.30
N GLU A 261 12.29 3.65 18.18
CA GLU A 261 11.27 3.89 19.21
C GLU A 261 10.29 2.72 19.34
N TYR A 262 9.83 2.15 18.25
CA TYR A 262 8.95 0.97 18.23
C TYR A 262 9.59 -0.19 19.00
N ASN A 263 10.87 -0.45 18.76
CA ASN A 263 11.62 -1.48 19.45
C ASN A 263 11.63 -1.25 20.96
N LYS A 264 11.93 -0.02 21.41
CA LYS A 264 11.91 0.36 22.83
C LYS A 264 10.53 0.16 23.47
N VAL A 265 9.47 0.58 22.77
CA VAL A 265 8.09 0.48 23.27
C VAL A 265 7.64 -0.98 23.36
N VAL A 266 7.92 -1.80 22.35
CA VAL A 266 7.57 -3.24 22.37
C VAL A 266 8.33 -3.97 23.48
N TRP A 267 9.62 -3.71 23.66
CA TRP A 267 10.41 -4.29 24.75
C TRP A 267 9.90 -3.88 26.15
N SER A 268 9.30 -2.68 26.30
CA SER A 268 8.65 -2.26 27.55
C SER A 268 7.28 -2.88 27.79
N GLY A 269 6.79 -3.71 26.87
CA GLY A 269 5.41 -4.23 26.89
C GLY A 269 4.37 -3.13 26.72
N GLY A 270 4.67 -2.10 25.93
CA GLY A 270 3.78 -0.95 25.64
C GLY A 270 3.73 0.12 26.74
N LYS A 271 4.42 -0.06 27.87
CA LYS A 271 4.34 0.87 29.03
C LYS A 271 4.89 2.27 28.73
N GLN A 272 5.71 2.41 27.69
CA GLN A 272 6.30 3.69 27.28
C GLN A 272 5.57 4.32 26.09
N ALA A 273 4.48 3.72 25.62
CA ALA A 273 3.74 4.24 24.49
C ALA A 273 3.09 5.60 24.79
N THR A 274 3.18 6.51 23.84
CA THR A 274 2.61 7.85 23.90
C THR A 274 1.36 7.99 23.01
N ILE A 275 0.52 9.00 23.31
CA ILE A 275 -0.63 9.36 22.48
C ILE A 275 -0.22 10.57 21.63
N TYR A 276 -0.39 10.45 20.30
CA TYR A 276 -0.09 11.50 19.32
C TYR A 276 1.35 12.07 19.38
N ASN A 277 2.28 11.32 19.95
CA ASN A 277 3.70 11.70 20.10
C ASN A 277 3.89 13.13 20.65
N SER A 278 3.00 13.55 21.54
CA SER A 278 2.97 14.88 22.13
C SER A 278 2.75 14.79 23.64
N PRO A 279 3.09 15.86 24.40
CA PRO A 279 2.75 15.93 25.82
C PRO A 279 1.25 15.78 26.05
N ASN A 280 0.86 15.16 27.18
CA ASN A 280 -0.56 14.98 27.54
C ASN A 280 -1.32 16.29 27.76
N VAL A 281 -0.60 17.41 27.90
CA VAL A 281 -1.17 18.76 28.01
C VAL A 281 -0.49 19.63 26.96
N VAL A 282 -1.27 20.12 26.01
CA VAL A 282 -0.81 20.98 24.93
C VAL A 282 -1.67 22.24 24.93
N GLU A 283 -1.05 23.40 24.92
CA GLU A 283 -1.75 24.65 24.66
C GLU A 283 -2.11 24.74 23.19
N LEU A 284 -3.40 24.92 22.89
CA LEU A 284 -3.87 25.06 21.51
C LEU A 284 -3.66 26.51 21.05
N ASP A 285 -2.73 26.68 20.12
CA ASP A 285 -2.69 27.89 19.32
C ASP A 285 -3.56 27.69 18.06
N THR A 286 -4.74 28.27 18.09
CA THR A 286 -5.67 28.19 16.95
C THR A 286 -5.29 29.12 15.82
N GLY A 287 -4.20 29.90 15.99
CA GLY A 287 -3.85 30.97 15.09
C GLY A 287 -4.99 32.01 14.93
N ASN A 288 -4.78 33.01 14.14
CA ASN A 288 -5.82 33.99 13.82
C ASN A 288 -6.69 33.55 12.63
N PHE A 289 -7.15 32.31 12.59
CA PHE A 289 -7.97 31.76 11.49
C PHE A 289 -9.24 32.56 11.19
N TYR A 290 -9.69 33.40 12.12
CA TYR A 290 -10.91 34.18 12.03
C TYR A 290 -10.68 35.70 11.88
N ARG A 291 -9.45 36.14 11.61
CA ARG A 291 -9.10 37.58 11.59
C ARG A 291 -8.59 38.11 10.27
N GLU A 292 -8.60 37.34 9.20
CA GLU A 292 -8.35 37.81 7.84
C GLU A 292 -9.67 37.77 7.05
N GLU A 293 -10.52 38.82 7.25
CA GLU A 293 -11.50 39.31 6.31
C GLU A 293 -11.02 40.67 5.78
#